data_812edc4f1928d56a5e2df1b481a50e8d
#
_entry.id   812edc4f1928d56a5e2df1b481a50e8d
#
_cell.length_a   1.000
_cell.length_b   1.000
_cell.length_c   1.000
_cell.angle_alpha   90.00
_cell.angle_beta   90.00
_cell.angle_gamma   90.00
#
_symmetry.space_group_name_H-M   'P 1'
#
loop_
_entity.id
_entity.type
_entity.pdbx_description
1 polymer ?
#
loop_
_entity_poly.entity_id
_entity_poly.type
_entity_poly.pdbx_seq_one_letter_code
_entity_poly.pdbx_strand_id
1 'polypeptide(L)'
;MADFVCHGDILYSESIEKLKVFEDSYLVVQDGFVEGIYETLPEKFQGVEVKDYGRGLIIPAFSDLHIHASQFVQRGVGMDKLLFDWLNDYTFPQEARFASMDYAKNVYDQVVTELLRQGTFHASLFTTIHYDASDYLFRAL
;
A
#
# COMPACT_ATOMS: atom_id res chain seq x y z
N MET A 1 6.79 12.73 -22.51
CA MET A 1 5.39 13.24 -22.38
C MET A 1 4.97 12.94 -20.97
N ALA A 2 4.20 13.80 -20.28
CA ALA A 2 3.72 13.47 -18.94
C ALA A 2 2.76 12.27 -19.02
N ASP A 3 2.84 11.34 -18.05
CA ASP A 3 1.96 10.18 -17.95
C ASP A 3 0.58 10.60 -17.46
N PHE A 4 0.58 11.48 -16.45
CA PHE A 4 -0.64 12.13 -15.92
C PHE A 4 -0.29 13.36 -15.10
N VAL A 5 -1.31 14.19 -14.88
CA VAL A 5 -1.26 15.35 -13.99
C VAL A 5 -2.39 15.24 -12.97
N CYS A 6 -2.10 15.51 -11.71
CA CYS A 6 -3.10 15.65 -10.66
C CYS A 6 -3.12 17.09 -10.14
N HIS A 7 -4.31 17.63 -9.87
CA HIS A 7 -4.49 18.94 -9.27
C HIS A 7 -5.18 18.80 -7.91
N GLY A 8 -4.67 19.52 -6.91
CA GLY A 8 -5.19 19.49 -5.53
C GLY A 8 -4.23 20.09 -4.52
N ASP A 9 -4.50 19.86 -3.23
CA ASP A 9 -3.58 20.22 -2.16
C ASP A 9 -2.58 19.08 -1.95
N ILE A 10 -1.27 19.35 -2.08
CA ILE A 10 -0.23 18.33 -2.06
C ILE A 10 0.57 18.43 -0.77
N LEU A 11 0.72 17.30 -0.07
CA LEU A 11 1.47 17.20 1.18
C LEU A 11 2.41 16.00 1.16
N TYR A 12 3.68 16.22 1.49
CA TYR A 12 4.64 15.13 1.70
C TYR A 12 5.73 15.50 2.71
N SER A 13 6.36 14.47 3.30
CA SER A 13 7.54 14.64 4.15
C SER A 13 8.80 14.75 3.30
N GLU A 14 9.48 15.91 3.34
CA GLU A 14 10.82 16.08 2.77
C GLU A 14 11.88 15.40 3.65
N SER A 15 11.65 15.42 4.96
CA SER A 15 12.46 14.73 5.97
C SER A 15 11.59 14.40 7.20
N ILE A 16 12.17 13.70 8.18
CA ILE A 16 11.48 13.39 9.44
C ILE A 16 10.99 14.64 10.21
N GLU A 17 11.61 15.79 9.97
CA GLU A 17 11.33 17.04 10.68
C GLU A 17 10.60 18.06 9.79
N LYS A 18 10.43 17.79 8.49
CA LYS A 18 9.97 18.80 7.55
C LYS A 18 8.89 18.31 6.61
N LEU A 19 7.72 18.91 6.72
CA LEU A 19 6.62 18.74 5.77
C LEU A 19 6.69 19.82 4.68
N LYS A 20 6.37 19.43 3.47
CA LYS A 20 6.09 20.31 2.34
C LYS A 20 4.60 20.31 2.07
N VAL A 21 4.07 21.52 1.92
CA VAL A 21 2.67 21.75 1.58
C VAL A 21 2.61 22.65 0.35
N PHE A 22 1.81 22.24 -0.63
CA PHE A 22 1.53 23.00 -1.83
C PHE A 22 0.01 23.05 -1.98
N GLU A 23 -0.58 24.22 -1.75
CA GLU A 23 -2.01 24.40 -1.92
C GLU A 23 -2.34 24.66 -3.38
N ASP A 24 -3.51 24.16 -3.84
CA ASP A 24 -4.07 24.43 -5.16
C ASP A 24 -3.04 24.24 -6.30
N SER A 25 -2.34 23.10 -6.29
CA SER A 25 -1.14 22.88 -7.09
C SER A 25 -1.25 21.64 -7.98
N TYR A 26 -0.37 21.58 -8.98
CA TYR A 26 -0.32 20.51 -9.97
C TYR A 26 0.88 19.58 -9.69
N LEU A 27 0.60 18.30 -9.47
CA LEU A 27 1.59 17.22 -9.44
C LEU A 27 1.71 16.62 -10.83
N VAL A 28 2.89 16.67 -11.42
CA VAL A 28 3.18 16.09 -12.73
C VAL A 28 4.00 14.82 -12.58
N VAL A 29 3.54 13.74 -13.21
CA VAL A 29 4.27 12.48 -13.30
C VAL A 29 4.68 12.24 -14.74
N GLN A 30 5.95 11.88 -14.93
CA GLN A 30 6.54 11.56 -16.23
C GLN A 30 7.44 10.33 -16.10
N ASP A 31 7.25 9.36 -17.00
CA ASP A 31 8.01 8.11 -17.04
C ASP A 31 8.00 7.37 -15.68
N GLY A 32 6.83 7.42 -14.97
CA GLY A 32 6.64 6.80 -13.66
C GLY A 32 7.25 7.54 -12.47
N PHE A 33 7.83 8.72 -12.68
CA PHE A 33 8.45 9.54 -11.63
C PHE A 33 7.74 10.88 -11.47
N VAL A 34 7.76 11.41 -10.25
CA VAL A 34 7.34 12.80 -10.00
C VAL A 34 8.32 13.74 -10.67
N GLU A 35 7.88 14.41 -11.73
CA GLU A 35 8.69 15.41 -12.44
C GLU A 35 8.74 16.72 -11.67
N GLY A 36 7.61 17.11 -11.06
CA GLY A 36 7.56 18.30 -10.24
C GLY A 36 6.17 18.62 -9.69
N ILE A 37 6.15 19.64 -8.83
CA ILE A 37 4.94 20.24 -8.28
C ILE A 37 4.94 21.72 -8.66
N TYR A 38 3.83 22.22 -9.18
CA TYR A 38 3.73 23.56 -9.77
C TYR A 38 2.44 24.25 -9.32
N GLU A 39 2.53 25.53 -8.92
CA GLU A 39 1.35 26.38 -8.66
C GLU A 39 0.58 26.67 -9.94
N THR A 40 1.27 26.72 -11.07
CA THR A 40 0.67 26.87 -12.40
C THR A 40 1.26 25.82 -13.33
N LEU A 41 0.38 25.09 -14.04
CA LEU A 41 0.82 24.02 -14.95
C LEU A 41 1.69 24.60 -16.08
N PRO A 42 2.97 24.16 -16.21
CA PRO A 42 3.87 24.63 -17.27
C PRO A 42 3.31 24.39 -18.69
N GLU A 43 3.61 25.27 -19.62
CA GLU A 43 3.14 25.18 -21.01
C GLU A 43 3.43 23.83 -21.67
N LYS A 44 4.60 23.23 -21.37
CA LYS A 44 5.01 21.92 -21.89
C LYS A 44 4.07 20.76 -21.50
N PHE A 45 3.22 20.95 -20.49
CA PHE A 45 2.24 19.97 -20.02
C PHE A 45 0.78 20.37 -20.32
N GLN A 46 0.59 21.51 -20.98
CA GLN A 46 -0.75 21.92 -21.43
C GLN A 46 -1.29 20.91 -22.45
N GLY A 47 -2.54 20.48 -22.27
CA GLY A 47 -3.18 19.47 -23.13
C GLY A 47 -3.03 18.03 -22.61
N VAL A 48 -2.28 17.80 -21.52
CA VAL A 48 -2.33 16.52 -20.79
C VAL A 48 -3.60 16.48 -19.96
N GLU A 49 -4.22 15.31 -19.84
CA GLU A 49 -5.40 15.13 -18.98
C GLU A 49 -5.04 15.43 -17.52
N VAL A 50 -5.81 16.32 -16.90
CA VAL A 50 -5.65 16.68 -15.50
C VAL A 50 -6.74 15.98 -14.69
N LYS A 51 -6.35 15.15 -13.70
CA LYS A 51 -7.24 14.64 -12.68
C LYS A 51 -7.40 15.69 -11.59
N ASP A 52 -8.48 16.44 -11.65
CA ASP A 52 -8.76 17.52 -10.72
C ASP A 52 -9.49 17.00 -9.46
N TYR A 53 -8.84 17.11 -8.32
CA TYR A 53 -9.38 16.76 -7.01
C TYR A 53 -9.87 17.99 -6.23
N GLY A 54 -9.86 19.17 -6.82
CA GLY A 54 -10.24 20.44 -6.18
C GLY A 54 -9.37 20.69 -4.94
N ARG A 55 -10.01 20.78 -3.75
CA ARG A 55 -9.30 20.90 -2.45
C ARG A 55 -9.01 19.54 -1.80
N GLY A 56 -9.05 18.47 -2.58
CA GLY A 56 -8.67 17.14 -2.12
C GLY A 56 -7.17 17.04 -1.84
N LEU A 57 -6.81 16.32 -0.77
CA LEU A 57 -5.42 16.15 -0.35
C LEU A 57 -4.76 15.02 -1.15
N ILE A 58 -3.65 15.33 -1.80
CA ILE A 58 -2.77 14.39 -2.50
C ILE A 58 -1.56 14.13 -1.61
N ILE A 59 -1.35 12.88 -1.22
CA ILE A 59 -0.25 12.44 -0.37
C ILE A 59 0.47 11.25 -1.00
N PRO A 60 1.74 10.98 -0.63
CA PRO A 60 2.39 9.72 -0.96
C PRO A 60 1.62 8.52 -0.42
N ALA A 61 1.74 7.39 -1.10
CA ALA A 61 1.20 6.12 -0.62
C ALA A 61 1.79 5.75 0.75
N PHE A 62 1.02 4.98 1.53
CA PHE A 62 1.46 4.53 2.85
C PHE A 62 2.49 3.39 2.76
N SER A 63 3.33 3.34 3.79
CA SER A 63 4.24 2.23 4.04
C SER A 63 3.85 1.55 5.35
N ASP A 64 3.58 0.24 5.32
CA ASP A 64 3.38 -0.58 6.51
C ASP A 64 4.65 -1.39 6.77
N LEU A 65 5.34 -1.09 7.86
CA LEU A 65 6.65 -1.67 8.17
C LEU A 65 6.57 -2.94 9.04
N HIS A 66 5.36 -3.41 9.37
CA HIS A 66 5.17 -4.62 10.17
C HIS A 66 3.79 -5.25 9.96
N ILE A 67 3.71 -6.20 9.05
CA ILE A 67 2.47 -6.91 8.70
C ILE A 67 2.70 -8.42 8.73
N HIS A 68 1.71 -9.17 9.24
CA HIS A 68 1.66 -10.63 9.18
C HIS A 68 0.61 -11.06 8.15
N ALA A 69 1.03 -11.27 6.90
CA ALA A 69 0.11 -11.56 5.80
C ALA A 69 -0.71 -12.85 6.01
N SER A 70 -0.11 -13.87 6.64
CA SER A 70 -0.78 -15.14 6.96
C SER A 70 -1.91 -14.99 7.98
N GLN A 71 -1.86 -13.94 8.81
CA GLN A 71 -2.84 -13.68 9.86
C GLN A 71 -4.05 -12.86 9.38
N PHE A 72 -4.07 -12.51 8.11
CA PHE A 72 -5.16 -11.71 7.51
C PHE A 72 -6.56 -12.30 7.78
N VAL A 73 -6.70 -13.63 7.70
CA VAL A 73 -7.97 -14.33 7.86
C VAL A 73 -8.48 -14.43 9.29
N GLN A 74 -7.63 -14.13 10.27
CA GLN A 74 -7.95 -14.22 11.71
C GLN A 74 -7.98 -12.86 12.41
N ARG A 75 -8.05 -11.77 11.66
CA ARG A 75 -8.14 -10.41 12.21
C ARG A 75 -9.36 -10.30 13.15
N GLY A 76 -9.10 -9.85 14.39
CA GLY A 76 -10.14 -9.72 15.42
C GLY A 76 -10.59 -11.03 16.09
N VAL A 77 -9.96 -12.17 15.77
CA VAL A 77 -10.31 -13.47 16.37
C VAL A 77 -9.46 -13.73 17.60
N GLY A 78 -10.10 -14.16 18.70
CA GLY A 78 -9.41 -14.56 19.93
C GLY A 78 -8.73 -13.43 20.69
N MET A 79 -9.24 -12.20 20.58
CA MET A 79 -8.64 -11.00 21.21
C MET A 79 -8.71 -11.00 22.74
N ASP A 80 -9.45 -11.92 23.34
CA ASP A 80 -9.58 -12.16 24.78
C ASP A 80 -8.52 -13.12 25.34
N LYS A 81 -7.68 -13.72 24.49
CA LYS A 81 -6.68 -14.71 24.86
C LYS A 81 -5.30 -14.09 25.16
N LEU A 82 -4.53 -14.78 25.99
CA LEU A 82 -3.10 -14.50 26.12
C LEU A 82 -2.37 -14.88 24.82
N LEU A 83 -1.22 -14.26 24.57
CA LEU A 83 -0.48 -14.41 23.31
C LEU A 83 -0.22 -15.88 22.94
N PHE A 84 0.32 -16.68 23.86
CA PHE A 84 0.65 -18.08 23.55
C PHE A 84 -0.58 -18.95 23.31
N ASP A 85 -1.67 -18.72 24.04
CA ASP A 85 -2.94 -19.41 23.82
C ASP A 85 -3.53 -19.02 22.46
N TRP A 86 -3.47 -17.72 22.11
CA TRP A 86 -3.90 -17.23 20.80
C TRP A 86 -3.07 -17.83 19.66
N LEU A 87 -1.76 -17.88 19.80
CA LEU A 87 -0.87 -18.48 18.79
C LEU A 87 -1.20 -19.98 18.57
N ASN A 88 -1.39 -20.75 19.65
CA ASN A 88 -1.67 -22.17 19.56
C ASN A 88 -3.06 -22.49 19.03
N ASP A 89 -4.07 -21.73 19.46
CA ASP A 89 -5.46 -22.02 19.13
C ASP A 89 -5.86 -21.49 17.74
N TYR A 90 -5.24 -20.41 17.28
CA TYR A 90 -5.64 -19.75 16.04
C TYR A 90 -4.49 -19.61 15.03
N THR A 91 -3.37 -19.02 15.41
CA THR A 91 -2.34 -18.63 14.45
C THR A 91 -1.66 -19.83 13.81
N PHE A 92 -1.11 -20.75 14.59
CA PHE A 92 -0.41 -21.89 14.03
C PHE A 92 -1.32 -22.82 13.21
N PRO A 93 -2.56 -23.14 13.65
CA PRO A 93 -3.51 -23.88 12.81
C PRO A 93 -3.85 -23.18 11.49
N GLN A 94 -3.99 -21.87 11.49
CA GLN A 94 -4.25 -21.10 10.27
C GLN A 94 -3.03 -21.06 9.35
N GLU A 95 -1.85 -20.85 9.89
CA GLU A 95 -0.61 -20.83 9.10
C GLU A 95 -0.29 -22.18 8.47
N ALA A 96 -0.60 -23.28 9.15
CA ALA A 96 -0.44 -24.64 8.59
C ALA A 96 -1.26 -24.84 7.29
N ARG A 97 -2.37 -24.13 7.10
CA ARG A 97 -3.21 -24.23 5.90
C ARG A 97 -2.53 -23.70 4.65
N PHE A 98 -1.53 -22.84 4.79
CA PHE A 98 -0.75 -22.30 3.67
C PHE A 98 0.15 -23.33 2.98
N ALA A 99 0.24 -24.57 3.50
CA ALA A 99 0.76 -25.70 2.76
C ALA A 99 -0.05 -26.00 1.48
N SER A 100 -1.34 -25.62 1.45
CA SER A 100 -2.18 -25.67 0.24
C SER A 100 -2.00 -24.40 -0.57
N MET A 101 -1.50 -24.52 -1.80
CA MET A 101 -1.34 -23.38 -2.71
C MET A 101 -2.66 -22.73 -3.10
N ASP A 102 -3.75 -23.49 -3.22
CA ASP A 102 -5.06 -22.91 -3.51
C ASP A 102 -5.53 -22.00 -2.36
N TYR A 103 -5.28 -22.44 -1.12
CA TYR A 103 -5.58 -21.62 0.05
C TYR A 103 -4.68 -20.37 0.11
N ALA A 104 -3.36 -20.55 -0.09
CA ALA A 104 -2.39 -19.47 -0.07
C ALA A 104 -2.72 -18.38 -1.09
N LYS A 105 -2.97 -18.76 -2.34
CA LYS A 105 -3.35 -17.84 -3.42
C LYS A 105 -4.60 -17.05 -3.05
N ASN A 106 -5.67 -17.74 -2.64
CA ASN A 106 -6.92 -17.07 -2.29
C ASN A 106 -6.72 -16.02 -1.16
N VAL A 107 -5.96 -16.36 -0.12
CA VAL A 107 -5.73 -15.44 0.99
C VAL A 107 -4.80 -14.29 0.58
N TYR A 108 -3.70 -14.58 -0.08
CA TYR A 108 -2.71 -13.56 -0.45
C TYR A 108 -3.22 -12.60 -1.51
N ASP A 109 -4.05 -13.03 -2.46
CA ASP A 109 -4.73 -12.13 -3.40
C ASP A 109 -5.63 -11.12 -2.67
N GLN A 110 -6.30 -11.56 -1.59
CA GLN A 110 -7.08 -10.67 -0.74
C GLN A 110 -6.19 -9.71 0.04
N VAL A 111 -5.05 -10.18 0.58
CA VAL A 111 -4.07 -9.33 1.28
C VAL A 111 -3.58 -8.21 0.37
N VAL A 112 -3.11 -8.55 -0.84
CA VAL A 112 -2.62 -7.58 -1.82
C VAL A 112 -3.71 -6.59 -2.20
N THR A 113 -4.91 -7.10 -2.51
CA THR A 113 -6.06 -6.25 -2.83
C THR A 113 -6.38 -5.26 -1.70
N GLU A 114 -6.37 -5.72 -0.46
CA GLU A 114 -6.69 -4.87 0.69
C GLU A 114 -5.60 -3.84 0.96
N LEU A 115 -4.31 -4.20 0.86
CA LEU A 115 -3.21 -3.25 0.96
C LEU A 115 -3.36 -2.11 -0.06
N LEU A 116 -3.61 -2.44 -1.33
CA LEU A 116 -3.81 -1.45 -2.38
C LEU A 116 -5.04 -0.57 -2.11
N ARG A 117 -6.16 -1.16 -1.67
CA ARG A 117 -7.38 -0.42 -1.32
C ARG A 117 -7.20 0.55 -0.17
N GLN A 118 -6.31 0.24 0.78
CA GLN A 118 -5.95 1.10 1.91
C GLN A 118 -4.85 2.11 1.56
N GLY A 119 -4.36 2.12 0.31
CA GLY A 119 -3.31 3.02 -0.13
C GLY A 119 -1.91 2.64 0.35
N THR A 120 -1.71 1.39 0.78
CA THR A 120 -0.39 0.87 1.19
C THR A 120 0.30 0.25 -0.01
N PHE A 121 1.42 0.86 -0.43
CA PHE A 121 2.22 0.43 -1.60
C PHE A 121 3.61 -0.08 -1.24
N HIS A 122 4.02 0.08 0.01
CA HIS A 122 5.25 -0.50 0.55
C HIS A 122 4.91 -1.26 1.81
N ALA A 123 5.38 -2.50 1.93
CA ALA A 123 5.11 -3.31 3.10
C ALA A 123 6.31 -4.19 3.48
N SER A 124 6.57 -4.31 4.79
CA SER A 124 7.45 -5.32 5.34
C SER A 124 6.60 -6.45 5.90
N LEU A 125 6.63 -7.60 5.22
CA LEU A 125 5.68 -8.68 5.43
C LEU A 125 6.33 -9.89 6.07
N PHE A 126 5.73 -10.38 7.16
CA PHE A 126 5.93 -11.75 7.62
C PHE A 126 4.97 -12.66 6.88
N THR A 127 5.48 -13.80 6.42
CA THR A 127 4.72 -14.83 5.73
C THR A 127 4.66 -16.11 6.56
N THR A 128 4.56 -17.27 5.91
CA THR A 128 4.59 -18.59 6.52
C THR A 128 5.92 -19.30 6.26
N ILE A 129 6.12 -20.46 6.90
CA ILE A 129 7.27 -21.34 6.64
C ILE A 129 7.17 -22.05 5.27
N HIS A 130 6.02 -21.96 4.57
CA HIS A 130 5.80 -22.63 3.28
C HIS A 130 6.39 -21.78 2.16
N TYR A 131 7.50 -22.25 1.59
CA TYR A 131 8.26 -21.53 0.57
C TYR A 131 7.40 -21.10 -0.62
N ASP A 132 6.65 -22.03 -1.24
CA ASP A 132 5.86 -21.74 -2.44
C ASP A 132 4.77 -20.68 -2.18
N ALA A 133 4.15 -20.72 -1.00
CA ALA A 133 3.18 -19.71 -0.59
C ALA A 133 3.82 -18.33 -0.43
N SER A 134 5.03 -18.28 0.18
CA SER A 134 5.77 -17.04 0.37
C SER A 134 6.26 -16.46 -0.96
N ASP A 135 6.80 -17.29 -1.85
CA ASP A 135 7.21 -16.88 -3.21
C ASP A 135 6.02 -16.32 -4.00
N TYR A 136 4.86 -16.96 -3.89
CA TYR A 136 3.63 -16.47 -4.53
C TYR A 136 3.27 -15.05 -4.05
N LEU A 137 3.27 -14.82 -2.72
CA LEU A 137 2.95 -13.50 -2.18
C LEU A 137 3.88 -12.43 -2.73
N PHE A 138 5.20 -12.66 -2.70
CA PHE A 138 6.19 -11.68 -3.19
C PHE A 138 6.14 -11.44 -4.70
N ARG A 139 5.57 -12.35 -5.47
CA ARG A 139 5.32 -12.12 -6.92
C ARG A 139 4.01 -11.41 -7.18
N ALA A 140 3.06 -11.48 -6.24
CA ALA A 140 1.75 -10.83 -6.36
C ALA A 140 1.79 -9.36 -5.93
N LEU A 141 2.80 -8.96 -5.17
CA LEU A 141 3.10 -7.57 -4.76
C LEU A 141 3.84 -6.82 -5.86
#